data_85f9dccd81d0a99bc12ce01158890377
#
_entry.id   85f9dccd81d0a99bc12ce01158890377
#
_cell.length_a   1.000
_cell.length_b   1.000
_cell.length_c   1.000
_cell.angle_alpha   90.00
_cell.angle_beta   90.00
_cell.angle_gamma   90.00
#
_symmetry.space_group_name_H-M   'P 1'
#
loop_
_entity.id
_entity.type
_entity.pdbx_description
1 polymer ?
#
loop_
_entity_poly.entity_id
_entity_poly.type
_entity_poly.pdbx_seq_one_letter_code
_entity_poly.pdbx_strand_id
1 'polypeptide(L)'
;MNKRKLGSFAVVAAIGSLAALLIAGSSPAYAGPPENAAKSHTISTVSSTIPSNGDINPYGVFRVPRSVGRLNRGSILISNFNNSANLQGTGTTLVQIAPDGTFSLFAQIDPTSLPGPCPGGVGLTTALVVLRSGWVIVGSLPTTDGTSATAQAGCLLVLDSNGNVAETITDAQINGPWDMTVFDGSGDDDAHSQPGDDGNHGKGAALFVTNVLNGTVAGGGLIVNQGTVVRVDLALSEWSPPSVKSLKVIGSGFPERTDPAALVIGPTGVALSKNNKTLYVADSLNNRIAAIDNPVARNSSAGTGMTITSGGSLNDPLGMTLAVNGDILTVNGNDGFLVETTRKGVQIFTTLLDNTGNPPGAGTLFGLVDVPGQGIYFVDDGSNALNLFH
;
A
#
# COMPACT_ATOMS: atom_id res chain seq x y z
N MET A 1 -21.20 77.34 -41.65
CA MET A 1 -22.58 77.58 -42.11
C MET A 1 -23.49 76.51 -41.56
N ASN A 2 -24.63 76.97 -41.00
CA ASN A 2 -25.82 76.24 -40.51
C ASN A 2 -25.62 75.32 -39.27
N LYS A 3 -25.95 75.74 -38.09
CA LYS A 3 -27.15 76.16 -37.33
C LYS A 3 -28.31 75.20 -37.30
N ARG A 4 -28.68 74.84 -36.03
CA ARG A 4 -30.03 74.48 -35.49
C ARG A 4 -30.24 73.01 -35.23
N LYS A 5 -30.93 72.55 -34.18
CA LYS A 5 -31.78 73.23 -33.16
C LYS A 5 -31.85 72.28 -31.91
N LEU A 6 -32.05 72.90 -30.76
CA LEU A 6 -32.53 72.33 -29.52
C LEU A 6 -33.94 71.73 -29.70
N GLY A 7 -34.21 70.67 -28.98
CA GLY A 7 -35.53 70.13 -28.71
C GLY A 7 -35.59 69.54 -27.32
N SER A 8 -36.09 70.26 -26.36
CA SER A 8 -36.47 69.79 -25.02
C SER A 8 -37.71 68.90 -25.12
N PHE A 9 -37.71 67.77 -24.45
CA PHE A 9 -38.96 67.13 -24.06
C PHE A 9 -38.87 66.56 -22.64
N ALA A 10 -39.99 66.65 -21.97
CA ALA A 10 -40.26 66.61 -20.57
C ALA A 10 -40.05 65.23 -19.91
N VAL A 11 -39.70 65.33 -18.64
CA VAL A 11 -39.68 64.27 -17.65
C VAL A 11 -41.11 63.84 -17.31
N VAL A 12 -41.41 62.54 -17.43
CA VAL A 12 -42.54 61.91 -16.76
C VAL A 12 -41.98 60.86 -15.80
N ALA A 13 -42.09 61.15 -14.51
CA ALA A 13 -41.73 60.22 -13.45
C ALA A 13 -42.86 59.21 -13.32
N ALA A 14 -42.51 57.91 -13.58
CA ALA A 14 -43.34 56.75 -13.20
C ALA A 14 -42.73 56.10 -11.98
N ILE A 15 -43.44 56.21 -10.85
CA ILE A 15 -43.11 55.52 -9.61
C ILE A 15 -43.58 54.07 -9.78
N GLY A 16 -42.64 53.15 -10.05
CA GLY A 16 -42.86 51.72 -10.02
C GLY A 16 -42.43 51.12 -8.69
N SER A 17 -43.35 50.63 -7.91
CA SER A 17 -43.10 49.90 -6.64
C SER A 17 -42.37 48.59 -6.93
N LEU A 18 -41.12 48.52 -6.49
CA LEU A 18 -40.32 47.29 -6.58
C LEU A 18 -40.64 46.43 -5.33
N ALA A 19 -41.43 45.38 -5.51
CA ALA A 19 -41.61 44.35 -4.48
C ALA A 19 -40.33 43.47 -4.43
N ALA A 20 -39.55 43.62 -3.39
CA ALA A 20 -38.39 42.77 -3.13
C ALA A 20 -38.88 41.39 -2.69
N LEU A 21 -38.71 40.40 -3.57
CA LEU A 21 -38.92 39.01 -3.27
C LEU A 21 -37.70 38.49 -2.47
N LEU A 22 -37.83 38.36 -1.15
CA LEU A 22 -36.86 37.71 -0.29
C LEU A 22 -36.86 36.20 -0.60
N ILE A 23 -35.96 35.77 -1.44
CA ILE A 23 -35.63 34.33 -1.57
C ILE A 23 -34.78 33.98 -0.34
N ALA A 24 -35.38 33.33 0.65
CA ALA A 24 -34.67 32.69 1.72
C ALA A 24 -33.85 31.52 1.12
N GLY A 25 -32.61 31.78 0.77
CA GLY A 25 -31.64 30.76 0.43
C GLY A 25 -31.37 29.92 1.68
N SER A 26 -31.85 28.68 1.68
CA SER A 26 -31.39 27.68 2.65
C SER A 26 -29.91 27.41 2.38
N SER A 27 -29.05 27.92 3.25
CA SER A 27 -27.65 27.53 3.28
C SER A 27 -27.60 26.00 3.45
N PRO A 28 -26.80 25.28 2.65
CA PRO A 28 -26.58 23.86 2.94
C PRO A 28 -26.01 23.76 4.35
N ALA A 29 -26.66 22.96 5.18
CA ALA A 29 -26.15 22.62 6.50
C ALA A 29 -24.75 22.02 6.30
N TYR A 30 -23.74 22.72 6.81
CA TYR A 30 -22.39 22.20 6.91
C TYR A 30 -22.48 20.98 7.85
N ALA A 31 -22.36 19.78 7.31
CA ALA A 31 -22.21 18.60 8.15
C ALA A 31 -20.95 18.85 9.00
N GLY A 32 -21.12 18.90 10.30
CA GLY A 32 -20.00 19.01 11.22
C GLY A 32 -18.98 17.88 10.95
N PRO A 33 -17.73 18.05 11.37
CA PRO A 33 -16.71 17.02 11.19
C PRO A 33 -17.23 15.70 11.79
N PRO A 34 -16.94 14.56 11.15
CA PRO A 34 -17.37 13.26 11.64
C PRO A 34 -16.92 13.05 13.10
N GLU A 35 -17.72 12.37 13.91
CA GLU A 35 -17.51 12.18 15.36
C GLU A 35 -16.10 11.66 15.73
N ASN A 36 -15.37 11.06 14.79
CA ASN A 36 -14.00 10.56 14.99
C ASN A 36 -12.93 11.67 14.98
N ALA A 37 -13.20 12.85 14.43
CA ALA A 37 -12.25 13.96 14.42
C ALA A 37 -12.06 14.64 15.79
N ALA A 38 -12.85 14.29 16.78
CA ALA A 38 -12.80 14.86 18.14
C ALA A 38 -12.00 14.00 19.13
N LYS A 39 -11.52 12.82 18.75
CA LYS A 39 -10.66 11.99 19.62
C LYS A 39 -9.23 12.51 19.55
N SER A 40 -8.62 12.75 20.71
CA SER A 40 -7.18 12.98 20.80
C SER A 40 -6.48 11.70 20.37
N HIS A 41 -5.87 11.71 19.19
CA HIS A 41 -5.05 10.60 18.72
C HIS A 41 -3.65 10.72 19.29
N THR A 42 -3.06 9.58 19.65
CA THR A 42 -1.69 9.49 20.15
C THR A 42 -0.88 8.55 19.27
N ILE A 43 0.42 8.86 19.15
CA ILE A 43 1.38 7.96 18.53
C ILE A 43 2.29 7.45 19.63
N SER A 44 2.43 6.14 19.72
CA SER A 44 3.33 5.48 20.67
C SER A 44 4.25 4.51 19.95
N THR A 45 5.53 4.54 20.29
CA THR A 45 6.49 3.55 19.80
C THR A 45 6.25 2.22 20.50
N VAL A 46 6.02 1.17 19.73
CA VAL A 46 5.78 -0.19 20.22
C VAL A 46 7.12 -0.90 20.46
N SER A 47 8.00 -0.89 19.45
CA SER A 47 9.31 -1.53 19.53
C SER A 47 10.22 -1.06 18.40
N SER A 48 11.55 -1.18 18.60
CA SER A 48 12.50 -1.09 17.49
C SER A 48 12.33 -2.27 16.54
N THR A 49 12.64 -2.06 15.26
CA THR A 49 12.64 -3.11 14.22
C THR A 49 14.05 -3.63 13.90
N ILE A 50 15.08 -3.12 14.58
CA ILE A 50 16.50 -3.42 14.31
C ILE A 50 16.89 -4.77 14.94
N PRO A 51 17.21 -5.81 14.14
CA PRO A 51 17.73 -7.08 14.64
C PRO A 51 19.25 -7.00 14.95
N SER A 52 19.80 -8.10 15.46
CA SER A 52 21.22 -8.16 15.89
C SER A 52 22.22 -8.00 14.74
N ASN A 53 21.85 -8.29 13.49
CA ASN A 53 22.70 -8.04 12.32
C ASN A 53 22.71 -6.56 11.87
N GLY A 54 21.85 -5.73 12.47
CA GLY A 54 21.78 -4.30 12.22
C GLY A 54 20.99 -3.88 10.98
N ASP A 55 20.23 -4.78 10.35
CA ASP A 55 19.32 -4.39 9.25
C ASP A 55 18.32 -3.33 9.74
N ILE A 56 18.04 -2.36 8.91
CA ILE A 56 17.22 -1.17 9.19
C ILE A 56 16.23 -0.90 8.05
N ASN A 57 15.53 0.23 8.15
CA ASN A 57 14.54 0.68 7.17
C ASN A 57 13.39 -0.33 7.03
N PRO A 58 12.46 -0.36 8.02
CA PRO A 58 11.34 -1.29 8.02
C PRO A 58 10.31 -0.89 6.94
N TYR A 59 9.98 -1.82 6.06
CA TYR A 59 9.10 -1.60 4.91
C TYR A 59 7.78 -2.37 5.01
N GLY A 60 7.83 -3.70 4.90
CA GLY A 60 6.65 -4.54 4.87
C GLY A 60 6.04 -4.73 6.26
N VAL A 61 4.72 -4.72 6.33
CA VAL A 61 3.96 -4.91 7.58
C VAL A 61 2.82 -5.88 7.34
N PHE A 62 2.75 -6.96 8.12
CA PHE A 62 1.62 -7.88 8.06
C PHE A 62 1.26 -8.42 9.45
N ARG A 63 -0.03 -8.40 9.79
CA ARG A 63 -0.51 -8.99 11.04
C ARG A 63 -0.63 -10.49 10.90
N VAL A 64 0.07 -11.24 11.76
CA VAL A 64 0.04 -12.72 11.78
C VAL A 64 -1.37 -13.21 12.10
N PRO A 65 -2.01 -13.97 11.18
CA PRO A 65 -3.42 -14.35 11.34
C PRO A 65 -3.61 -15.52 12.31
N ARG A 66 -2.63 -16.41 12.46
CA ARG A 66 -2.70 -17.64 13.25
C ARG A 66 -1.32 -18.01 13.81
N SER A 67 -1.29 -18.62 15.00
CA SER A 67 -0.05 -19.19 15.56
C SER A 67 0.27 -20.53 14.89
N VAL A 68 1.42 -20.58 14.21
CA VAL A 68 1.98 -21.79 13.57
C VAL A 68 3.50 -21.70 13.59
N GLY A 69 4.20 -22.72 14.03
CA GLY A 69 5.66 -22.70 14.18
C GLY A 69 6.11 -21.54 15.08
N ARG A 70 6.96 -20.66 14.55
CA ARG A 70 7.43 -19.44 15.24
C ARG A 70 6.51 -18.22 15.07
N LEU A 71 5.51 -18.30 14.19
CA LEU A 71 4.53 -17.24 14.01
C LEU A 71 3.57 -17.20 15.20
N ASN A 72 3.37 -16.03 15.79
CA ASN A 72 2.47 -15.79 16.90
C ASN A 72 1.28 -14.94 16.46
N ARG A 73 0.05 -15.46 16.59
CA ARG A 73 -1.18 -14.77 16.22
C ARG A 73 -1.24 -13.36 16.84
N GLY A 74 -1.54 -12.37 16.01
CA GLY A 74 -1.70 -10.99 16.43
C GLY A 74 -0.42 -10.18 16.46
N SER A 75 0.76 -10.83 16.39
CA SER A 75 2.03 -10.12 16.19
C SER A 75 2.07 -9.45 14.82
N ILE A 76 2.90 -8.42 14.71
CA ILE A 76 3.20 -7.75 13.45
C ILE A 76 4.53 -8.30 12.92
N LEU A 77 4.50 -8.86 11.71
CA LEU A 77 5.68 -9.27 10.97
C LEU A 77 6.14 -8.10 10.11
N ILE A 78 7.46 -7.85 10.08
CA ILE A 78 8.05 -6.67 9.44
C ILE A 78 9.29 -7.11 8.65
N SER A 79 9.43 -6.62 7.41
CA SER A 79 10.65 -6.77 6.60
C SER A 79 11.53 -5.53 6.73
N ASN A 80 12.85 -5.72 6.82
CA ASN A 80 13.84 -4.64 6.75
C ASN A 80 14.45 -4.59 5.35
N PHE A 81 14.47 -3.40 4.73
CA PHE A 81 14.89 -3.22 3.35
C PHE A 81 16.39 -2.93 3.20
N ASN A 82 17.01 -2.31 4.21
CA ASN A 82 18.40 -1.92 4.18
C ASN A 82 19.25 -2.77 5.14
N ASN A 83 20.52 -2.96 4.80
CA ASN A 83 21.48 -3.54 5.73
C ASN A 83 21.96 -2.50 6.77
N SER A 84 22.86 -2.91 7.66
CA SER A 84 23.42 -2.06 8.71
C SER A 84 24.25 -0.86 8.20
N ALA A 85 24.65 -0.86 6.93
CA ALA A 85 25.30 0.28 6.26
C ALA A 85 24.29 1.24 5.61
N ASN A 86 22.98 1.01 5.81
CA ASN A 86 21.88 1.77 5.22
C ASN A 86 21.84 1.74 3.68
N LEU A 87 22.26 0.63 3.07
CA LEU A 87 22.19 0.44 1.63
C LEU A 87 20.80 -0.11 1.25
N GLN A 88 20.05 0.60 0.43
CA GLN A 88 18.70 0.20 0.00
C GLN A 88 18.76 -1.11 -0.82
N GLY A 89 17.75 -1.96 -0.62
CA GLY A 89 17.67 -3.24 -1.37
C GLY A 89 18.73 -4.27 -0.99
N THR A 90 19.22 -4.23 0.25
CA THR A 90 20.22 -5.17 0.77
C THR A 90 19.85 -5.78 2.12
N GLY A 91 18.68 -5.43 2.67
CA GLY A 91 18.16 -6.01 3.90
C GLY A 91 17.67 -7.45 3.70
N THR A 92 17.87 -8.27 4.71
CA THR A 92 17.66 -9.73 4.65
C THR A 92 16.79 -10.27 5.77
N THR A 93 16.32 -9.40 6.68
CA THR A 93 15.65 -9.84 7.90
C THR A 93 14.16 -9.59 7.93
N LEU A 94 13.43 -10.55 8.49
CA LEU A 94 12.05 -10.41 8.95
C LEU A 94 12.05 -10.44 10.48
N VAL A 95 11.43 -9.45 11.10
CA VAL A 95 11.26 -9.40 12.55
C VAL A 95 9.77 -9.52 12.90
N GLN A 96 9.48 -10.07 14.07
CA GLN A 96 8.13 -10.21 14.60
C GLN A 96 8.03 -9.47 15.92
N ILE A 97 7.06 -8.56 16.03
CA ILE A 97 6.78 -7.79 17.24
C ILE A 97 5.39 -8.15 17.75
N ALA A 98 5.33 -8.65 18.98
CA ALA A 98 4.08 -9.01 19.64
C ALA A 98 3.33 -7.74 20.08
N PRO A 99 2.00 -7.83 20.35
CA PRO A 99 1.20 -6.69 20.79
C PRO A 99 1.69 -6.02 22.08
N ASP A 100 2.44 -6.74 22.91
CA ASP A 100 3.07 -6.23 24.15
C ASP A 100 4.45 -5.57 23.88
N GLY A 101 4.87 -5.46 22.61
CA GLY A 101 6.16 -4.92 22.21
C GLY A 101 7.32 -5.91 22.24
N THR A 102 7.08 -7.18 22.59
CA THR A 102 8.12 -8.22 22.60
C THR A 102 8.65 -8.45 21.19
N PHE A 103 9.95 -8.18 20.99
CA PHE A 103 10.68 -8.36 19.74
C PHE A 103 11.19 -9.79 19.58
N SER A 104 11.13 -10.33 18.37
CA SER A 104 11.83 -11.55 17.96
C SER A 104 12.29 -11.50 16.51
N LEU A 105 13.48 -12.04 16.23
CA LEU A 105 13.94 -12.28 14.85
C LEU A 105 13.16 -13.48 14.30
N PHE A 106 12.34 -13.28 13.26
CA PHE A 106 11.61 -14.37 12.61
C PHE A 106 12.48 -15.09 11.59
N ALA A 107 13.13 -14.35 10.68
CA ALA A 107 14.04 -14.92 9.68
C ALA A 107 15.20 -13.98 9.40
N GLN A 108 16.35 -14.56 9.11
CA GLN A 108 17.49 -13.92 8.46
C GLN A 108 17.83 -14.77 7.24
N ILE A 109 17.60 -14.19 6.05
CA ILE A 109 17.72 -14.92 4.79
C ILE A 109 19.17 -14.86 4.32
N ASP A 110 19.75 -16.03 4.05
CA ASP A 110 21.06 -16.15 3.42
C ASP A 110 20.91 -16.13 1.89
N PRO A 111 21.37 -15.06 1.20
CA PRO A 111 21.24 -14.96 -0.26
C PRO A 111 22.01 -16.03 -1.03
N THR A 112 22.98 -16.71 -0.36
CA THR A 112 23.83 -17.73 -1.00
C THR A 112 23.24 -19.14 -0.94
N SER A 113 22.18 -19.35 -0.16
CA SER A 113 21.55 -20.67 0.07
C SER A 113 20.06 -20.71 -0.25
N LEU A 114 19.63 -19.98 -1.27
CA LEU A 114 18.25 -20.01 -1.72
C LEU A 114 17.92 -21.33 -2.42
N PRO A 115 16.71 -21.90 -2.23
CA PRO A 115 16.31 -23.17 -2.83
C PRO A 115 16.06 -23.09 -4.34
N GLY A 116 15.92 -21.88 -4.89
CA GLY A 116 15.68 -21.62 -6.30
C GLY A 116 16.25 -20.27 -6.73
N PRO A 117 16.08 -19.87 -8.01
CA PRO A 117 16.63 -18.62 -8.52
C PRO A 117 15.91 -17.40 -7.92
N CYS A 118 16.68 -16.36 -7.59
CA CYS A 118 16.24 -15.00 -7.34
C CYS A 118 17.25 -14.10 -8.05
N PRO A 119 16.98 -13.62 -9.27
CA PRO A 119 17.99 -13.16 -10.22
C PRO A 119 18.95 -12.10 -9.69
N GLY A 120 18.45 -11.10 -8.97
CA GLY A 120 19.27 -10.04 -8.40
C GLY A 120 19.73 -10.32 -6.96
N GLY A 121 19.25 -11.39 -6.32
CA GLY A 121 19.52 -11.68 -4.92
C GLY A 121 18.41 -11.24 -3.95
N VAL A 122 18.78 -10.88 -2.73
CA VAL A 122 17.84 -10.56 -1.64
C VAL A 122 17.94 -9.08 -1.24
N GLY A 123 16.80 -8.41 -1.24
CA GLY A 123 16.58 -7.07 -0.70
C GLY A 123 15.09 -6.95 -0.41
N LEU A 124 14.68 -7.14 0.86
CA LEU A 124 13.28 -7.36 1.24
C LEU A 124 12.47 -6.08 1.10
N THR A 125 11.29 -6.17 0.48
CA THR A 125 10.43 -5.03 0.16
C THR A 125 9.21 -4.93 1.07
N THR A 126 8.33 -3.97 0.79
CA THR A 126 7.01 -3.81 1.42
C THR A 126 6.11 -5.01 1.14
N ALA A 127 6.31 -5.71 0.02
CA ALA A 127 5.55 -6.90 -0.36
C ALA A 127 5.72 -8.02 0.66
N LEU A 128 4.76 -8.15 1.58
CA LEU A 128 4.80 -9.13 2.68
C LEU A 128 3.39 -9.61 2.98
N VAL A 129 3.18 -10.93 3.00
CA VAL A 129 1.93 -11.55 3.46
C VAL A 129 2.20 -12.82 4.27
N VAL A 130 1.28 -13.16 5.16
CA VAL A 130 1.27 -14.42 5.92
C VAL A 130 -0.02 -15.15 5.61
N LEU A 131 0.07 -16.33 5.03
CA LEU A 131 -1.09 -17.19 4.77
C LEU A 131 -1.57 -17.84 6.07
N ARG A 132 -2.85 -18.15 6.15
CA ARG A 132 -3.44 -18.88 7.30
C ARG A 132 -2.79 -20.24 7.54
N SER A 133 -2.25 -20.84 6.50
CA SER A 133 -1.47 -22.08 6.57
C SER A 133 -0.10 -21.93 7.27
N GLY A 134 0.37 -20.68 7.50
CA GLY A 134 1.64 -20.37 8.13
C GLY A 134 2.79 -20.12 7.15
N TRP A 135 2.54 -20.15 5.85
CA TRP A 135 3.52 -19.72 4.85
C TRP A 135 3.64 -18.20 4.85
N VAL A 136 4.86 -17.71 4.83
CA VAL A 136 5.19 -16.29 4.69
C VAL A 136 5.73 -16.07 3.28
N ILE A 137 5.22 -15.05 2.59
CA ILE A 137 5.71 -14.69 1.26
C ILE A 137 6.17 -13.24 1.31
N VAL A 138 7.42 -12.98 0.90
CA VAL A 138 8.01 -11.64 0.90
C VAL A 138 8.68 -11.36 -0.44
N GLY A 139 8.53 -10.12 -0.92
CA GLY A 139 9.15 -9.64 -2.14
C GLY A 139 10.63 -9.30 -1.93
N SER A 140 11.39 -9.41 -3.00
CA SER A 140 12.77 -8.95 -3.09
C SER A 140 12.95 -8.02 -4.28
N LEU A 141 13.59 -6.86 -4.04
CA LEU A 141 14.05 -5.89 -5.05
C LEU A 141 15.47 -5.47 -4.66
N PRO A 142 16.47 -6.26 -5.07
CA PRO A 142 17.83 -6.08 -4.59
C PRO A 142 18.60 -5.03 -5.38
N THR A 143 19.63 -4.48 -4.72
CA THR A 143 20.69 -3.67 -5.33
C THR A 143 22.05 -4.23 -4.98
N THR A 144 23.11 -3.77 -5.66
CA THR A 144 24.48 -4.13 -5.31
C THR A 144 25.19 -3.09 -4.45
N ASP A 145 24.71 -1.83 -4.45
CA ASP A 145 25.37 -0.70 -3.78
C ASP A 145 24.41 0.26 -3.08
N GLY A 146 23.12 -0.10 -2.98
CA GLY A 146 22.11 0.74 -2.36
C GLY A 146 21.51 1.81 -3.27
N THR A 147 21.91 1.86 -4.55
CA THR A 147 21.39 2.86 -5.49
C THR A 147 20.41 2.26 -6.47
N SER A 148 19.45 3.07 -6.91
CA SER A 148 18.49 2.66 -7.94
C SER A 148 19.12 2.32 -9.29
N ALA A 149 20.33 2.80 -9.57
CA ALA A 149 21.06 2.47 -10.79
C ALA A 149 21.51 1.01 -10.85
N THR A 150 21.67 0.37 -9.68
CA THR A 150 22.06 -1.03 -9.56
C THR A 150 20.92 -1.96 -9.17
N ALA A 151 19.67 -1.45 -9.14
CA ALA A 151 18.50 -2.27 -8.88
C ALA A 151 18.34 -3.37 -9.93
N GLN A 152 18.08 -4.59 -9.45
CA GLN A 152 17.99 -5.78 -10.27
C GLN A 152 16.64 -6.48 -10.09
N ALA A 153 16.26 -7.28 -11.08
CA ALA A 153 15.06 -8.09 -10.98
C ALA A 153 15.10 -8.99 -9.75
N GLY A 154 14.05 -8.95 -8.98
CA GLY A 154 13.90 -9.73 -7.76
C GLY A 154 13.10 -11.01 -7.96
N CYS A 155 12.46 -11.44 -6.89
CA CYS A 155 11.62 -12.63 -6.81
C CYS A 155 10.64 -12.49 -5.63
N LEU A 156 9.76 -13.48 -5.43
CA LEU A 156 9.08 -13.68 -4.16
C LEU A 156 9.73 -14.86 -3.43
N LEU A 157 10.08 -14.65 -2.18
CA LEU A 157 10.63 -15.67 -1.29
C LEU A 157 9.50 -16.27 -0.46
N VAL A 158 9.39 -17.59 -0.44
CA VAL A 158 8.38 -18.33 0.32
C VAL A 158 9.06 -18.99 1.50
N LEU A 159 8.69 -18.57 2.71
CA LEU A 159 9.25 -19.11 3.95
C LEU A 159 8.23 -20.00 4.67
N ASP A 160 8.74 -21.03 5.33
CA ASP A 160 7.94 -21.82 6.26
C ASP A 160 7.62 -21.05 7.55
N SER A 161 6.78 -21.59 8.40
CA SER A 161 6.39 -20.98 9.68
C SER A 161 7.53 -20.89 10.71
N ASN A 162 8.69 -21.44 10.42
CA ASN A 162 9.91 -21.36 11.24
C ASN A 162 10.93 -20.34 10.67
N GLY A 163 10.60 -19.68 9.55
CA GLY A 163 11.44 -18.66 8.94
C GLY A 163 12.49 -19.19 7.96
N ASN A 164 12.41 -20.45 7.55
CA ASN A 164 13.32 -21.01 6.54
C ASN A 164 12.75 -20.77 5.14
N VAL A 165 13.59 -20.31 4.19
CA VAL A 165 13.20 -20.19 2.78
C VAL A 165 13.02 -21.57 2.20
N ALA A 166 11.80 -21.90 1.78
CA ALA A 166 11.42 -23.21 1.25
C ALA A 166 11.27 -23.20 -0.28
N GLU A 167 10.97 -22.04 -0.89
CA GLU A 167 10.74 -21.89 -2.33
C GLU A 167 11.05 -20.46 -2.77
N THR A 168 11.35 -20.25 -4.05
CA THR A 168 11.41 -18.94 -4.71
C THR A 168 10.45 -18.92 -5.90
N ILE A 169 9.64 -17.85 -6.01
CA ILE A 169 8.78 -17.63 -7.17
C ILE A 169 9.43 -16.59 -8.04
N THR A 170 9.89 -17.04 -9.22
CA THR A 170 10.58 -16.21 -10.21
C THR A 170 9.84 -16.24 -11.53
N ASP A 171 9.53 -15.09 -12.07
CA ASP A 171 8.90 -14.90 -13.38
C ASP A 171 9.30 -13.52 -13.94
N ALA A 172 9.33 -13.36 -15.24
CA ALA A 172 9.62 -12.07 -15.87
C ALA A 172 8.62 -10.96 -15.51
N GLN A 173 7.43 -11.31 -15.05
CA GLN A 173 6.42 -10.37 -14.57
C GLN A 173 6.61 -9.99 -13.09
N ILE A 174 7.47 -10.70 -12.34
CA ILE A 174 7.83 -10.40 -10.95
C ILE A 174 9.27 -9.88 -10.95
N ASN A 175 9.44 -8.64 -11.38
CA ASN A 175 10.77 -8.06 -11.54
C ASN A 175 11.16 -7.08 -10.44
N GLY A 176 10.21 -6.33 -9.90
CA GLY A 176 10.43 -5.40 -8.80
C GLY A 176 9.21 -5.35 -7.89
N PRO A 177 8.94 -6.44 -7.12
CA PRO A 177 7.77 -6.48 -6.24
C PRO A 177 7.90 -5.40 -5.16
N TRP A 178 7.03 -4.38 -5.22
CA TRP A 178 7.05 -3.27 -4.27
C TRP A 178 6.16 -3.57 -3.07
N ASP A 179 4.87 -3.87 -3.29
CA ASP A 179 3.92 -4.24 -2.24
C ASP A 179 3.05 -5.42 -2.68
N MET A 180 2.37 -6.06 -1.72
CA MET A 180 1.56 -7.23 -1.98
C MET A 180 0.40 -7.34 -0.99
N THR A 181 -0.77 -7.75 -1.50
CA THR A 181 -1.89 -8.20 -0.68
C THR A 181 -2.35 -9.58 -1.14
N VAL A 182 -3.20 -10.24 -0.34
CA VAL A 182 -3.60 -11.63 -0.60
C VAL A 182 -5.10 -11.85 -0.46
N PHE A 183 -5.65 -12.63 -1.38
CA PHE A 183 -6.87 -13.40 -1.20
C PHE A 183 -6.47 -14.81 -0.75
N ASP A 184 -6.71 -15.15 0.52
CA ASP A 184 -6.45 -16.48 1.07
C ASP A 184 -7.76 -17.26 1.12
N GLY A 185 -7.94 -18.17 0.13
CA GLY A 185 -9.13 -18.97 -0.02
C GLY A 185 -9.21 -20.17 0.92
N SER A 186 -8.22 -20.35 1.81
CA SER A 186 -8.24 -21.38 2.85
C SER A 186 -9.20 -20.98 4.00
N GLY A 187 -10.47 -20.73 3.66
CA GLY A 187 -11.48 -20.22 4.57
C GLY A 187 -11.71 -21.10 5.79
N ASP A 188 -12.04 -20.46 6.92
CA ASP A 188 -12.61 -21.12 8.07
C ASP A 188 -13.95 -21.75 7.66
N ASP A 189 -14.11 -23.04 7.87
CA ASP A 189 -15.39 -23.75 7.78
C ASP A 189 -16.43 -23.23 8.82
N ASP A 190 -16.08 -22.19 9.61
CA ASP A 190 -16.81 -21.85 10.84
C ASP A 190 -17.63 -20.57 10.85
N ALA A 191 -17.73 -19.76 9.81
CA ALA A 191 -18.63 -18.60 9.99
C ALA A 191 -19.03 -17.78 8.74
N HIS A 192 -19.53 -18.23 7.67
CA HIS A 192 -20.35 -17.48 6.68
C HIS A 192 -20.39 -18.19 5.31
N SER A 193 -20.75 -19.46 5.28
CA SER A 193 -21.30 -20.03 4.05
C SER A 193 -22.61 -19.32 3.75
N GLN A 194 -22.60 -18.42 2.78
CA GLN A 194 -23.85 -17.90 2.20
C GLN A 194 -24.59 -19.08 1.57
N PRO A 195 -25.92 -19.21 1.76
CA PRO A 195 -26.70 -20.22 1.06
C PRO A 195 -26.59 -19.99 -0.45
N GLY A 196 -25.95 -20.92 -1.17
CA GLY A 196 -25.70 -20.84 -2.61
C GLY A 196 -24.22 -20.88 -3.00
N ASP A 197 -23.30 -20.95 -2.04
CA ASP A 197 -21.88 -21.21 -2.30
C ASP A 197 -21.71 -22.72 -2.54
N ASP A 198 -21.34 -23.09 -3.76
CA ASP A 198 -21.23 -24.49 -4.21
C ASP A 198 -20.00 -25.23 -3.65
N GLY A 199 -19.39 -24.70 -2.56
CA GLY A 199 -18.37 -25.41 -1.78
C GLY A 199 -17.07 -25.73 -2.54
N ASN A 200 -16.89 -25.20 -3.74
CA ASN A 200 -15.76 -25.47 -4.61
C ASN A 200 -14.71 -24.33 -4.58
N HIS A 201 -14.56 -23.62 -3.44
CA HIS A 201 -13.39 -22.80 -3.23
C HIS A 201 -12.19 -23.73 -2.99
N GLY A 202 -11.60 -24.17 -4.11
CA GLY A 202 -10.40 -25.00 -4.08
C GLY A 202 -9.35 -24.38 -3.17
N LYS A 203 -8.64 -25.22 -2.43
CA LYS A 203 -7.50 -24.89 -1.54
C LYS A 203 -6.45 -24.07 -2.32
N GLY A 204 -6.65 -22.74 -2.44
CA GLY A 204 -5.79 -21.85 -3.20
C GLY A 204 -5.76 -20.44 -2.62
N ALA A 205 -4.72 -19.70 -2.95
CA ALA A 205 -4.61 -18.26 -2.66
C ALA A 205 -4.30 -17.50 -3.93
N ALA A 206 -4.57 -16.20 -3.94
CA ALA A 206 -4.14 -15.30 -5.00
C ALA A 206 -3.40 -14.12 -4.36
N LEU A 207 -2.15 -13.93 -4.76
CA LEU A 207 -1.38 -12.74 -4.42
C LEU A 207 -1.66 -11.65 -5.46
N PHE A 208 -1.68 -10.40 -5.03
CA PHE A 208 -1.73 -9.23 -5.89
C PHE A 208 -0.48 -8.40 -5.61
N VAL A 209 0.43 -8.36 -6.58
CA VAL A 209 1.78 -7.81 -6.43
C VAL A 209 1.94 -6.61 -7.35
N THR A 210 2.31 -5.46 -6.81
CA THR A 210 2.74 -4.30 -7.60
C THR A 210 4.20 -4.45 -7.99
N ASN A 211 4.55 -4.14 -9.25
CA ASN A 211 5.91 -4.26 -9.77
C ASN A 211 6.35 -2.94 -10.43
N VAL A 212 7.54 -2.48 -10.06
CA VAL A 212 8.06 -1.14 -10.36
C VAL A 212 9.41 -1.13 -11.08
N LEU A 213 9.86 -2.27 -11.61
CA LEU A 213 11.17 -2.36 -12.28
C LEU A 213 11.05 -2.69 -13.77
N ASN A 214 9.99 -2.19 -14.43
CA ASN A 214 9.72 -2.43 -15.84
C ASN A 214 10.36 -1.34 -16.73
N GLY A 215 11.69 -1.38 -16.89
CA GLY A 215 12.43 -0.38 -17.64
C GLY A 215 12.86 0.84 -16.82
N THR A 216 12.58 0.89 -15.54
CA THR A 216 12.81 2.02 -14.63
C THR A 216 14.28 2.40 -14.52
N VAL A 217 15.18 1.42 -14.39
CA VAL A 217 16.64 1.66 -14.34
C VAL A 217 17.14 2.24 -15.67
N ALA A 218 16.70 1.67 -16.80
CA ALA A 218 17.06 2.17 -18.12
C ALA A 218 16.50 3.58 -18.39
N GLY A 219 15.40 3.96 -17.71
CA GLY A 219 14.81 5.29 -17.77
C GLY A 219 15.67 6.38 -17.15
N GLY A 220 16.67 6.03 -16.32
CA GLY A 220 17.65 6.98 -15.76
C GLY A 220 17.01 8.13 -14.99
N GLY A 221 15.96 7.88 -14.23
CA GLY A 221 15.19 8.90 -13.46
C GLY A 221 14.02 9.51 -14.24
N LEU A 222 13.88 9.23 -15.53
CA LEU A 222 12.69 9.62 -16.29
C LEU A 222 11.53 8.68 -15.98
N ILE A 223 10.31 9.21 -16.08
CA ILE A 223 9.09 8.41 -15.92
C ILE A 223 8.94 7.49 -17.14
N VAL A 224 8.77 6.20 -16.86
CA VAL A 224 8.32 5.20 -17.83
C VAL A 224 6.93 4.69 -17.42
N ASN A 225 6.04 4.41 -18.40
CA ASN A 225 4.66 3.99 -18.11
C ASN A 225 4.52 2.47 -18.30
N GLN A 226 5.26 1.70 -17.50
CA GLN A 226 5.35 0.24 -17.63
C GLN A 226 5.07 -0.50 -16.32
N GLY A 227 4.80 0.20 -15.22
CA GLY A 227 4.46 -0.39 -13.92
C GLY A 227 3.24 -1.31 -14.03
N THR A 228 3.28 -2.43 -13.30
CA THR A 228 2.27 -3.49 -13.39
C THR A 228 1.72 -3.91 -12.05
N VAL A 229 0.52 -4.49 -12.08
CA VAL A 229 -0.07 -5.27 -11.00
C VAL A 229 -0.26 -6.69 -11.50
N VAL A 230 0.37 -7.65 -10.82
CA VAL A 230 0.34 -9.06 -11.19
C VAL A 230 -0.45 -9.85 -10.16
N ARG A 231 -1.41 -10.67 -10.63
CA ARG A 231 -2.02 -11.70 -9.81
C ARG A 231 -1.22 -12.99 -9.95
N VAL A 232 -0.83 -13.59 -8.82
CA VAL A 232 -0.17 -14.90 -8.75
C VAL A 232 -1.13 -15.86 -8.07
N ASP A 233 -1.71 -16.78 -8.84
CA ASP A 233 -2.59 -17.82 -8.31
C ASP A 233 -1.76 -18.97 -7.76
N LEU A 234 -1.99 -19.34 -6.50
CA LEU A 234 -1.26 -20.39 -5.78
C LEU A 234 -2.13 -21.60 -5.51
N ALA A 235 -1.54 -22.79 -5.69
CA ALA A 235 -2.05 -24.01 -5.09
C ALA A 235 -1.50 -24.13 -3.66
N LEU A 236 -2.37 -24.37 -2.70
CA LEU A 236 -1.99 -24.62 -1.31
C LEU A 236 -2.02 -26.11 -1.00
N SER A 237 -1.02 -26.57 -0.24
CA SER A 237 -0.89 -27.94 0.25
C SER A 237 -0.61 -27.89 1.75
N GLU A 238 -1.01 -28.94 2.46
CA GLU A 238 -0.67 -29.10 3.89
C GLU A 238 0.79 -29.48 4.10
N TRP A 239 1.44 -30.08 3.09
CA TRP A 239 2.72 -30.74 3.22
C TRP A 239 3.86 -30.16 2.38
N SER A 240 3.56 -29.21 1.51
CA SER A 240 4.55 -28.61 0.62
C SER A 240 4.37 -27.10 0.50
N PRO A 241 5.41 -26.36 0.11
CA PRO A 241 5.29 -24.94 -0.18
C PRO A 241 4.17 -24.64 -1.19
N PRO A 242 3.53 -23.47 -1.11
CA PRO A 242 2.59 -22.99 -2.14
C PRO A 242 3.24 -23.04 -3.52
N SER A 243 2.56 -23.63 -4.50
CA SER A 243 3.06 -23.67 -5.88
C SER A 243 2.26 -22.78 -6.81
N VAL A 244 2.94 -22.13 -7.76
CA VAL A 244 2.30 -21.23 -8.73
C VAL A 244 1.47 -22.03 -9.73
N LYS A 245 0.18 -21.69 -9.83
CA LYS A 245 -0.75 -22.19 -10.87
C LYS A 245 -0.75 -21.30 -12.10
N SER A 246 -0.77 -19.99 -11.90
CA SER A 246 -0.75 -19.02 -13.00
C SER A 246 -0.29 -17.64 -12.52
N LEU A 247 0.26 -16.86 -13.46
CA LEU A 247 0.48 -15.42 -13.30
C LEU A 247 -0.34 -14.67 -14.34
N LYS A 248 -0.90 -13.54 -13.94
CA LYS A 248 -1.70 -12.68 -14.81
C LYS A 248 -1.41 -11.21 -14.52
N VAL A 249 -1.02 -10.44 -15.52
CA VAL A 249 -1.00 -8.98 -15.44
C VAL A 249 -2.44 -8.49 -15.45
N ILE A 250 -2.91 -7.96 -14.32
CA ILE A 250 -4.28 -7.45 -14.16
C ILE A 250 -4.35 -5.92 -14.15
N GLY A 251 -3.22 -5.24 -14.01
CA GLY A 251 -3.04 -3.80 -14.19
C GLY A 251 -1.72 -3.52 -14.89
N SER A 252 -1.66 -2.50 -15.76
CA SER A 252 -0.44 -2.15 -16.51
C SER A 252 -0.47 -0.71 -17.01
N GLY A 253 0.71 -0.17 -17.32
CA GLY A 253 0.84 1.18 -17.82
C GLY A 253 0.90 2.24 -16.71
N PHE A 254 1.11 1.83 -15.46
CA PHE A 254 1.35 2.77 -14.38
C PHE A 254 2.68 3.50 -14.60
N PRO A 255 2.75 4.81 -14.31
CA PRO A 255 4.03 5.52 -14.33
C PRO A 255 4.93 4.98 -13.21
N GLU A 256 6.21 4.85 -13.51
CA GLU A 256 7.24 4.44 -12.56
C GLU A 256 8.55 5.16 -12.86
N ARG A 257 9.38 5.38 -11.86
CA ARG A 257 10.72 5.95 -11.99
C ARG A 257 11.62 5.52 -10.82
N THR A 258 12.92 5.70 -10.99
CA THR A 258 13.85 5.64 -9.87
C THR A 258 13.59 6.79 -8.90
N ASP A 259 13.77 6.52 -7.61
CA ASP A 259 13.56 7.49 -6.52
C ASP A 259 14.68 7.40 -5.49
N PRO A 260 15.27 8.53 -5.05
CA PRO A 260 16.35 8.49 -4.07
C PRO A 260 15.93 8.03 -2.66
N ALA A 261 14.66 8.27 -2.28
CA ALA A 261 14.16 7.94 -0.94
C ALA A 261 13.64 6.49 -0.87
N ALA A 262 12.87 6.06 -1.89
CA ALA A 262 12.20 4.76 -1.90
C ALA A 262 12.77 3.78 -2.95
N LEU A 263 13.99 4.02 -3.44
CA LEU A 263 14.69 3.31 -4.52
C LEU A 263 13.97 3.44 -5.86
N VAL A 264 12.73 3.01 -5.94
CA VAL A 264 11.83 3.10 -7.11
C VAL A 264 10.41 3.32 -6.63
N ILE A 265 9.66 4.16 -7.34
CA ILE A 265 8.23 4.40 -7.10
C ILE A 265 7.42 4.19 -8.37
N GLY A 266 6.15 3.88 -8.20
CA GLY A 266 5.24 3.59 -9.31
C GLY A 266 3.87 3.18 -8.80
N PRO A 267 3.31 2.03 -9.21
CA PRO A 267 2.26 1.36 -8.47
C PRO A 267 2.89 0.77 -7.20
N THR A 268 2.59 1.36 -6.05
CA THR A 268 3.19 1.01 -4.76
C THR A 268 2.19 0.23 -3.89
N GLY A 269 1.65 0.83 -2.84
CA GLY A 269 0.75 0.17 -1.92
C GLY A 269 -0.48 -0.46 -2.58
N VAL A 270 -0.89 -1.64 -2.09
CA VAL A 270 -2.02 -2.37 -2.64
C VAL A 270 -2.87 -2.99 -1.54
N ALA A 271 -4.22 -2.84 -1.66
CA ALA A 271 -5.15 -3.39 -0.69
C ALA A 271 -6.38 -4.01 -1.36
N LEU A 272 -6.75 -5.23 -0.95
CA LEU A 272 -7.93 -5.93 -1.46
C LEU A 272 -9.15 -5.58 -0.61
N SER A 273 -10.24 -5.19 -1.26
CA SER A 273 -11.52 -4.90 -0.59
C SER A 273 -12.03 -6.13 0.18
N LYS A 274 -12.74 -5.92 1.29
CA LYS A 274 -13.26 -6.99 2.15
C LYS A 274 -14.18 -7.99 1.43
N ASN A 275 -14.82 -7.57 0.35
CA ASN A 275 -15.66 -8.44 -0.49
C ASN A 275 -14.91 -9.04 -1.69
N ASN A 276 -13.59 -8.86 -1.75
CA ASN A 276 -12.70 -9.34 -2.80
C ASN A 276 -13.03 -8.87 -4.23
N LYS A 277 -13.87 -7.83 -4.37
CA LYS A 277 -14.34 -7.35 -5.69
C LYS A 277 -13.54 -6.17 -6.24
N THR A 278 -12.75 -5.52 -5.41
CA THR A 278 -11.96 -4.34 -5.81
C THR A 278 -10.56 -4.45 -5.21
N LEU A 279 -9.56 -4.25 -6.03
CA LEU A 279 -8.18 -4.06 -5.60
C LEU A 279 -7.85 -2.58 -5.72
N TYR A 280 -7.48 -1.94 -4.62
CA TYR A 280 -6.99 -0.57 -4.62
C TYR A 280 -5.48 -0.56 -4.81
N VAL A 281 -4.98 0.43 -5.55
CA VAL A 281 -3.56 0.58 -5.87
C VAL A 281 -3.17 2.04 -5.66
N ALA A 282 -2.14 2.28 -4.89
CA ALA A 282 -1.50 3.59 -4.80
C ALA A 282 -0.66 3.82 -6.06
N ASP A 283 -1.01 4.86 -6.80
CA ASP A 283 -0.30 5.32 -7.99
C ASP A 283 0.47 6.58 -7.58
N SER A 284 1.67 6.36 -7.04
CA SER A 284 2.47 7.35 -6.34
C SER A 284 2.75 8.59 -7.17
N LEU A 285 3.22 8.40 -8.40
CA LEU A 285 3.61 9.51 -9.29
C LEU A 285 2.44 10.38 -9.74
N ASN A 286 1.21 9.86 -9.68
CA ASN A 286 0.01 10.61 -10.02
C ASN A 286 -0.74 11.14 -8.77
N ASN A 287 -0.20 10.94 -7.56
CA ASN A 287 -0.91 11.26 -6.31
C ASN A 287 -2.35 10.72 -6.35
N ARG A 288 -2.51 9.43 -6.65
CA ARG A 288 -3.78 8.83 -7.00
C ARG A 288 -3.99 7.50 -6.29
N ILE A 289 -5.26 7.20 -5.94
CA ILE A 289 -5.71 5.84 -5.65
C ILE A 289 -6.50 5.34 -6.84
N ALA A 290 -6.04 4.24 -7.42
CA ALA A 290 -6.71 3.52 -8.50
C ALA A 290 -7.47 2.30 -7.97
N ALA A 291 -8.45 1.82 -8.73
CA ALA A 291 -9.20 0.60 -8.47
C ALA A 291 -9.20 -0.33 -9.68
N ILE A 292 -8.92 -1.60 -9.44
CA ILE A 292 -9.06 -2.70 -10.41
C ILE A 292 -10.23 -3.57 -9.93
N ASP A 293 -11.28 -3.68 -10.75
CA ASP A 293 -12.46 -4.46 -10.44
C ASP A 293 -12.25 -5.97 -10.67
N ASN A 294 -12.95 -6.79 -9.89
CA ASN A 294 -12.94 -8.25 -9.96
C ASN A 294 -11.54 -8.88 -10.02
N PRO A 295 -10.58 -8.46 -9.17
CA PRO A 295 -9.17 -8.82 -9.31
C PRO A 295 -8.92 -10.33 -9.24
N VAL A 296 -9.71 -11.06 -8.43
CA VAL A 296 -9.60 -12.52 -8.25
C VAL A 296 -9.93 -13.28 -9.54
N ALA A 297 -10.89 -12.80 -10.31
CA ALA A 297 -11.36 -13.47 -11.54
C ALA A 297 -10.84 -12.82 -12.84
N ARG A 298 -10.15 -11.69 -12.75
CA ARG A 298 -9.70 -10.92 -13.92
C ARG A 298 -8.63 -11.64 -14.69
N ASN A 299 -8.82 -11.75 -16.01
CA ASN A 299 -7.88 -12.44 -16.91
C ASN A 299 -7.17 -11.52 -17.91
N SER A 300 -7.37 -10.21 -17.80
CA SER A 300 -6.73 -9.21 -18.66
C SER A 300 -6.45 -7.94 -17.87
N SER A 301 -5.49 -7.14 -18.32
CA SER A 301 -5.17 -5.86 -17.69
C SER A 301 -6.36 -4.89 -17.72
N ALA A 302 -6.55 -4.16 -16.63
CA ALA A 302 -7.47 -3.01 -16.51
C ALA A 302 -6.80 -1.69 -16.90
N GLY A 303 -5.61 -1.74 -17.54
CA GLY A 303 -4.77 -0.56 -17.67
C GLY A 303 -4.32 -0.07 -16.28
N THR A 304 -4.35 1.23 -16.04
CA THR A 304 -4.04 1.82 -14.73
C THR A 304 -5.22 1.85 -13.77
N GLY A 305 -6.30 1.11 -14.07
CA GLY A 305 -7.50 1.07 -13.25
C GLY A 305 -8.35 2.36 -13.29
N MET A 306 -9.49 2.32 -12.62
CA MET A 306 -10.38 3.47 -12.45
C MET A 306 -9.86 4.38 -11.31
N THR A 307 -9.85 5.69 -11.50
CA THR A 307 -9.48 6.63 -10.43
C THR A 307 -10.57 6.67 -9.36
N ILE A 308 -10.21 6.40 -8.12
CA ILE A 308 -11.04 6.58 -6.93
C ILE A 308 -10.90 8.01 -6.42
N THR A 309 -9.66 8.48 -6.24
CA THR A 309 -9.33 9.85 -5.85
C THR A 309 -7.96 10.23 -6.39
N SER A 310 -7.70 11.53 -6.55
CA SER A 310 -6.38 12.03 -6.94
C SER A 310 -6.13 13.43 -6.37
N GLY A 311 -4.87 13.72 -6.06
CA GLY A 311 -4.48 15.00 -5.44
C GLY A 311 -5.05 15.17 -4.03
N GLY A 312 -5.43 16.39 -3.66
CA GLY A 312 -5.88 16.70 -2.30
C GLY A 312 -4.75 16.52 -1.30
N SER A 313 -4.96 15.70 -0.28
CA SER A 313 -3.94 15.37 0.74
C SER A 313 -2.98 14.25 0.31
N LEU A 314 -3.17 13.61 -0.84
CA LEU A 314 -2.23 12.60 -1.35
C LEU A 314 -0.96 13.27 -1.89
N ASN A 315 0.19 12.83 -1.42
CA ASN A 315 1.51 13.31 -1.81
C ASN A 315 2.51 12.15 -1.84
N ASP A 316 2.65 11.54 -3.02
CA ASP A 316 3.41 10.30 -3.21
C ASP A 316 2.88 9.17 -2.29
N PRO A 317 1.61 8.71 -2.46
CA PRO A 317 1.07 7.65 -1.62
C PRO A 317 1.86 6.37 -1.82
N LEU A 318 2.43 5.82 -0.73
CA LEU A 318 3.27 4.63 -0.71
C LEU A 318 2.52 3.42 -0.11
N GLY A 319 2.56 3.24 1.20
CA GLY A 319 1.90 2.12 1.86
C GLY A 319 0.38 2.26 1.87
N MET A 320 -0.33 1.14 1.81
CA MET A 320 -1.80 1.12 1.81
C MET A 320 -2.36 -0.05 2.60
N THR A 321 -3.43 0.20 3.36
CA THR A 321 -4.26 -0.83 3.98
C THR A 321 -5.73 -0.40 4.00
N LEU A 322 -6.61 -1.27 4.48
CA LEU A 322 -8.01 -0.91 4.70
C LEU A 322 -8.29 -0.75 6.19
N ALA A 323 -8.97 0.32 6.53
CA ALA A 323 -9.58 0.51 7.84
C ALA A 323 -10.64 -0.56 8.15
N VAL A 324 -10.97 -0.72 9.43
CA VAL A 324 -12.02 -1.66 9.87
C VAL A 324 -13.36 -1.41 9.19
N ASN A 325 -13.71 -0.15 8.89
CA ASN A 325 -14.93 0.23 8.16
C ASN A 325 -14.84 -0.04 6.64
N GLY A 326 -13.65 -0.37 6.12
CA GLY A 326 -13.34 -0.64 4.72
C GLY A 326 -12.94 0.61 3.92
N ASP A 327 -12.73 1.75 4.57
CA ASP A 327 -12.12 2.92 3.94
C ASP A 327 -10.62 2.67 3.71
N ILE A 328 -10.01 3.44 2.84
CA ILE A 328 -8.64 3.24 2.38
C ILE A 328 -7.72 4.13 3.22
N LEU A 329 -6.73 3.53 3.84
CA LEU A 329 -5.66 4.22 4.56
C LEU A 329 -4.40 4.20 3.72
N THR A 330 -3.82 5.37 3.46
CA THR A 330 -2.55 5.51 2.75
C THR A 330 -1.60 6.41 3.54
N VAL A 331 -0.31 6.07 3.52
CA VAL A 331 0.75 6.95 4.01
C VAL A 331 1.44 7.62 2.82
N ASN A 332 1.75 8.89 2.97
CA ASN A 332 2.47 9.68 1.98
C ASN A 332 3.98 9.54 2.14
N GLY A 333 4.69 9.37 1.03
CA GLY A 333 6.15 9.28 0.99
C GLY A 333 6.86 10.62 1.09
N ASN A 334 6.20 11.74 0.77
CA ASN A 334 6.87 13.05 0.69
C ASN A 334 6.63 13.97 1.89
N ASP A 335 5.70 13.67 2.79
CA ASP A 335 5.30 14.62 3.84
C ASP A 335 4.89 13.99 5.17
N GLY A 336 4.98 12.66 5.30
CA GLY A 336 4.73 11.94 6.56
C GLY A 336 3.28 11.89 7.02
N PHE A 337 2.31 12.18 6.15
CA PHE A 337 0.89 12.13 6.49
C PHE A 337 0.26 10.76 6.22
N LEU A 338 -0.67 10.40 7.10
CA LEU A 338 -1.70 9.39 6.85
C LEU A 338 -2.94 10.08 6.26
N VAL A 339 -3.50 9.50 5.22
CA VAL A 339 -4.74 9.96 4.57
C VAL A 339 -5.77 8.83 4.59
N GLU A 340 -6.97 9.10 5.13
CA GLU A 340 -8.11 8.20 5.03
C GLU A 340 -9.05 8.66 3.92
N THR A 341 -9.32 7.74 3.00
CA THR A 341 -10.18 7.97 1.83
C THR A 341 -11.34 6.98 1.84
N THR A 342 -12.56 7.47 1.74
CA THR A 342 -13.73 6.59 1.60
C THR A 342 -13.65 5.79 0.29
N ARG A 343 -14.34 4.65 0.24
CA ARG A 343 -14.48 3.85 -1.01
C ARG A 343 -15.11 4.61 -2.17
N LYS A 344 -15.70 5.79 -1.91
CA LYS A 344 -16.27 6.70 -2.92
C LYS A 344 -15.29 7.80 -3.35
N GLY A 345 -14.07 7.82 -2.80
CA GLY A 345 -13.01 8.76 -3.16
C GLY A 345 -13.01 10.08 -2.40
N VAL A 346 -13.77 10.20 -1.32
CA VAL A 346 -13.73 11.38 -0.45
C VAL A 346 -12.64 11.20 0.59
N GLN A 347 -11.65 12.09 0.62
CA GLN A 347 -10.64 12.15 1.67
C GLN A 347 -11.29 12.77 2.92
N ILE A 348 -11.41 12.01 3.99
CA ILE A 348 -12.20 12.37 5.19
C ILE A 348 -11.35 12.68 6.42
N PHE A 349 -10.09 12.23 6.40
CA PHE A 349 -9.17 12.44 7.52
C PHE A 349 -7.73 12.50 7.01
N THR A 350 -6.93 13.38 7.62
CA THR A 350 -5.49 13.52 7.34
C THR A 350 -4.80 13.86 8.65
N THR A 351 -3.74 13.15 8.98
CA THR A 351 -2.95 13.39 10.18
C THR A 351 -1.47 13.16 9.92
N LEU A 352 -0.62 13.94 10.57
CA LEU A 352 0.83 13.79 10.53
C LEU A 352 1.24 12.64 11.43
N LEU A 353 1.93 11.64 10.89
CA LEU A 353 2.51 10.53 11.64
C LEU A 353 3.98 10.74 11.97
N ASP A 354 4.75 11.29 11.03
CA ASP A 354 6.16 11.62 11.22
C ASP A 354 6.53 12.91 10.51
N ASN A 355 7.40 13.72 11.13
CA ASN A 355 7.94 14.96 10.58
C ASN A 355 9.48 14.99 10.55
N THR A 356 10.12 13.87 10.75
CA THR A 356 11.57 13.72 10.55
C THR A 356 11.90 13.70 9.06
N GLY A 357 13.19 13.59 8.71
CA GLY A 357 13.60 13.65 7.31
C GLY A 357 13.79 15.06 6.78
N ASN A 358 14.15 15.18 5.50
CA ASN A 358 14.36 16.46 4.81
C ASN A 358 13.98 16.35 3.31
N PRO A 359 12.87 16.97 2.86
CA PRO A 359 11.92 17.76 3.66
C PRO A 359 11.22 16.95 4.77
N PRO A 360 10.60 17.63 5.77
CA PRO A 360 9.95 16.94 6.89
C PRO A 360 8.95 15.88 6.42
N GLY A 361 9.06 14.66 6.95
CA GLY A 361 8.22 13.50 6.63
C GLY A 361 8.60 12.76 5.34
N ALA A 362 9.58 13.26 4.57
CA ALA A 362 9.96 12.61 3.32
C ALA A 362 10.78 11.34 3.55
N GLY A 363 10.31 10.23 2.93
CA GLY A 363 11.00 8.94 2.95
C GLY A 363 10.89 8.18 4.27
N THR A 364 9.97 8.53 5.16
CA THR A 364 9.90 7.95 6.50
C THR A 364 8.82 6.87 6.65
N LEU A 365 7.73 6.92 5.87
CA LEU A 365 6.57 6.05 6.03
C LEU A 365 6.42 5.05 4.88
N PHE A 366 6.24 3.77 5.23
CA PHE A 366 6.06 2.69 4.26
C PHE A 366 4.86 1.80 4.60
N GLY A 367 5.05 0.67 5.26
CA GLY A 367 3.99 -0.28 5.57
C GLY A 367 3.10 0.13 6.74
N LEU A 368 1.83 -0.25 6.68
CA LEU A 368 0.88 -0.04 7.77
C LEU A 368 -0.19 -1.14 7.79
N VAL A 369 -0.81 -1.34 8.96
CA VAL A 369 -1.95 -2.26 9.13
C VAL A 369 -2.90 -1.75 10.21
N ASP A 370 -4.21 -1.74 9.91
CA ASP A 370 -5.23 -1.42 10.91
C ASP A 370 -5.63 -2.69 11.68
N VAL A 371 -5.49 -2.62 13.01
CA VAL A 371 -5.82 -3.74 13.91
C VAL A 371 -7.06 -3.38 14.72
N PRO A 372 -8.18 -4.10 14.51
CA PRO A 372 -9.43 -3.82 15.20
C PRO A 372 -9.28 -3.69 16.72
N GLY A 373 -9.74 -2.56 17.27
CA GLY A 373 -9.70 -2.27 18.70
C GLY A 373 -8.34 -1.88 19.28
N GLN A 374 -7.30 -1.81 18.45
CA GLN A 374 -5.97 -1.36 18.85
C GLN A 374 -5.58 -0.05 18.17
N GLY A 375 -5.76 0.05 16.85
CA GLY A 375 -5.40 1.20 16.05
C GLY A 375 -4.55 0.81 14.83
N ILE A 376 -3.90 1.81 14.24
CA ILE A 376 -3.09 1.64 13.03
C ILE A 376 -1.62 1.47 13.45
N TYR A 377 -1.09 0.27 13.23
CA TYR A 377 0.35 0.03 13.31
C TYR A 377 1.00 0.47 12.01
N PHE A 378 2.09 1.19 12.11
CA PHE A 378 2.88 1.63 10.96
C PHE A 378 4.38 1.57 11.26
N VAL A 379 5.17 1.35 10.24
CA VAL A 379 6.63 1.40 10.33
C VAL A 379 7.13 2.76 9.90
N ASP A 380 8.16 3.21 10.59
CA ASP A 380 8.79 4.50 10.42
C ASP A 380 10.31 4.30 10.26
N ASP A 381 10.82 4.57 9.08
CA ASP A 381 12.24 4.49 8.76
C ASP A 381 13.07 5.54 9.52
N GLY A 382 12.52 6.73 9.72
CA GLY A 382 13.20 7.79 10.46
C GLY A 382 13.60 7.37 11.87
N SER A 383 12.77 6.56 12.53
CA SER A 383 13.01 6.02 13.87
C SER A 383 13.41 4.55 13.90
N ASN A 384 13.32 3.84 12.78
CA ASN A 384 13.49 2.39 12.67
C ASN A 384 12.63 1.63 13.69
N ALA A 385 11.37 1.98 13.75
CA ALA A 385 10.42 1.49 14.75
C ALA A 385 9.08 1.08 14.17
N LEU A 386 8.41 0.17 14.89
CA LEU A 386 6.97 -0.04 14.78
C LEU A 386 6.29 0.92 15.73
N ASN A 387 5.41 1.75 15.21
CA ASN A 387 4.60 2.69 15.96
C ASN A 387 3.11 2.31 15.90
N LEU A 388 2.35 2.79 16.85
CA LEU A 388 0.90 2.63 16.95
C LEU A 388 0.23 4.00 17.03
N PHE A 389 -0.66 4.28 16.09
CA PHE A 389 -1.57 5.41 16.08
C PHE A 389 -2.94 4.96 16.59
N HIS A 390 -3.43 5.56 17.70
CA HIS A 390 -4.65 5.13 18.38
C HIS A 390 -5.38 6.27 19.12
#